data_6e83669a676eabeea8f9e586b32a0f3c
#
_entry.id   6e83669a676eabeea8f9e586b32a0f3c
#
_cell.length_a   1.000
_cell.length_b   1.000
_cell.length_c   1.000
_cell.angle_alpha   90.00
_cell.angle_beta   90.00
_cell.angle_gamma   90.00
#
_symmetry.space_group_name_H-M   'P 1'
#
loop_
_entity.id
_entity.type
_entity.pdbx_description
1 polymer ?
#
loop_
_entity_poly.entity_id
_entity_poly.type
_entity_poly.pdbx_seq_one_letter_code
_entity_poly.pdbx_strand_id
1 'polypeptide(L)'
;MNVYAVRALYKYEMARMKRTLVQSVISPVISTTLYFVVFGSAIGSRIKEMDGINYGSFIVPGLIMLSLLTQSVSNASFGIYFPRFVGTIYELLSAPVSSFEAVLSYVGAAATKSIILGLIILATAALFVHLEIRHPILMLLFLVLTSLSFSMLGFIIGIWADNFEKLTLVPLLILTPLTFLGGSFYSIKMLPPVWQTVSLFNPVVYLVSGFRWSFYGSGDVSLGASLGMTALFMFICLAIIYWIFRTGYRLKT
;
A
#
# COMPACT_ATOMS: atom_id res chain seq x y z
N MET A 1 -4.68 13.23 24.67
CA MET A 1 -4.56 13.26 23.19
C MET A 1 -4.96 14.64 22.68
N ASN A 2 -4.05 15.30 21.97
CA ASN A 2 -4.30 16.63 21.39
C ASN A 2 -4.99 16.47 20.01
N VAL A 3 -6.32 16.34 20.02
CA VAL A 3 -7.13 16.14 18.80
C VAL A 3 -6.96 17.28 17.78
N TYR A 4 -6.72 18.51 18.26
CA TYR A 4 -6.52 19.66 17.38
C TYR A 4 -5.23 19.54 16.58
N ALA A 5 -4.15 19.10 17.21
CA ALA A 5 -2.86 18.85 16.53
C ALA A 5 -2.98 17.73 15.50
N VAL A 6 -3.59 16.59 15.88
CA VAL A 6 -3.86 15.48 14.95
C VAL A 6 -4.65 15.95 13.73
N ARG A 7 -5.74 16.69 13.97
CA ARG A 7 -6.58 17.21 12.88
C ARG A 7 -5.83 18.20 11.99
N ALA A 8 -4.98 19.07 12.56
CA ALA A 8 -4.20 20.04 11.80
C ALA A 8 -3.19 19.37 10.88
N LEU A 9 -2.38 18.44 11.40
CA LEU A 9 -1.41 17.67 10.63
C LEU A 9 -2.08 16.82 9.54
N TYR A 10 -3.16 16.12 9.90
CA TYR A 10 -3.94 15.33 8.96
C TYR A 10 -4.50 16.20 7.82
N LYS A 11 -5.11 17.35 8.13
CA LYS A 11 -5.63 18.28 7.12
C LYS A 11 -4.53 18.85 6.23
N TYR A 12 -3.37 19.16 6.79
CA TYR A 12 -2.21 19.64 6.04
C TYR A 12 -1.77 18.60 5.01
N GLU A 13 -1.66 17.34 5.42
CA GLU A 13 -1.32 16.23 4.53
C GLU A 13 -2.38 15.98 3.44
N MET A 14 -3.66 16.05 3.79
CA MET A 14 -4.75 15.92 2.80
C MET A 14 -4.78 17.10 1.82
N ALA A 15 -4.47 18.31 2.29
CA ALA A 15 -4.34 19.48 1.40
C ALA A 15 -3.15 19.33 0.43
N ARG A 16 -2.07 18.66 0.83
CA ARG A 16 -0.96 18.33 -0.07
C ARG A 16 -1.43 17.44 -1.23
N MET A 17 -2.25 16.42 -0.98
CA MET A 17 -2.83 15.59 -2.05
C MET A 17 -3.61 16.42 -3.07
N LYS A 18 -4.42 17.39 -2.62
CA LYS A 18 -5.17 18.27 -3.51
C LYS A 18 -4.26 19.13 -4.38
N ARG A 19 -3.12 19.59 -3.86
CA ARG A 19 -2.13 20.37 -4.63
C ARG A 19 -1.34 19.55 -5.65
N THR A 20 -1.22 18.23 -5.43
CA THR A 20 -0.46 17.31 -6.27
C THR A 20 -1.36 16.26 -6.94
N LEU A 21 -2.62 16.62 -7.29
CA LEU A 21 -3.62 15.69 -7.83
C LEU A 21 -3.13 14.92 -9.05
N VAL A 22 -2.42 15.57 -9.96
CA VAL A 22 -1.88 14.93 -11.17
C VAL A 22 -0.96 13.78 -10.80
N GLN A 23 -0.03 14.01 -9.87
CA GLN A 23 0.94 13.01 -9.44
C GLN A 23 0.33 11.97 -8.49
N SER A 24 -0.57 12.40 -7.59
CA SER A 24 -1.11 11.54 -6.53
C SER A 24 -2.28 10.66 -6.98
N VAL A 25 -3.00 11.06 -8.03
CA VAL A 25 -4.22 10.36 -8.48
C VAL A 25 -4.18 10.07 -9.97
N ILE A 26 -4.01 11.11 -10.82
CA ILE A 26 -4.16 10.96 -12.27
C ILE A 26 -3.08 10.01 -12.83
N SER A 27 -1.82 10.20 -12.46
CA SER A 27 -0.71 9.38 -12.96
C SER A 27 -0.87 7.89 -12.58
N PRO A 28 -1.14 7.51 -11.31
CA PRO A 28 -1.41 6.11 -10.95
C PRO A 28 -2.63 5.51 -11.65
N VAL A 29 -3.71 6.29 -11.81
CA VAL A 29 -4.91 5.83 -12.52
C VAL A 29 -4.61 5.55 -13.98
N ILE A 30 -3.94 6.47 -14.70
CA ILE A 30 -3.53 6.26 -16.09
C ILE A 30 -2.63 5.03 -16.22
N SER A 31 -1.61 4.90 -15.34
CA SER A 31 -0.70 3.76 -15.38
C SER A 31 -1.44 2.44 -15.16
N THR A 32 -2.35 2.38 -14.19
CA THR A 32 -3.12 1.17 -13.90
C THR A 32 -4.11 0.87 -15.03
N THR A 33 -4.75 1.89 -15.62
CA THR A 33 -5.62 1.73 -16.79
C THR A 33 -4.83 1.16 -17.98
N LEU A 34 -3.61 1.66 -18.21
CA LEU A 34 -2.74 1.12 -19.25
C LEU A 34 -2.38 -0.35 -19.00
N TYR A 35 -2.10 -0.72 -17.74
CA TYR A 35 -1.93 -2.13 -17.37
C TYR A 35 -3.17 -2.96 -17.69
N PHE A 36 -4.39 -2.49 -17.41
CA PHE A 36 -5.63 -3.20 -17.78
C PHE A 36 -5.76 -3.38 -19.28
N VAL A 37 -5.49 -2.33 -20.04
CA VAL A 37 -5.56 -2.42 -21.51
C VAL A 37 -4.53 -3.40 -22.06
N VAL A 38 -3.27 -3.28 -21.65
CA VAL A 38 -2.19 -4.11 -22.17
C VAL A 38 -2.33 -5.56 -21.71
N PHE A 39 -2.46 -5.82 -20.42
CA PHE A 39 -2.54 -7.17 -19.90
C PHE A 39 -3.90 -7.82 -20.17
N GLY A 40 -4.99 -7.08 -20.04
CA GLY A 40 -6.34 -7.58 -20.31
C GLY A 40 -6.55 -7.92 -21.78
N SER A 41 -6.04 -7.12 -22.72
CA SER A 41 -6.18 -7.37 -24.15
C SER A 41 -5.10 -8.29 -24.71
N ALA A 42 -3.81 -8.00 -24.47
CA ALA A 42 -2.72 -8.73 -25.09
C ALA A 42 -2.55 -10.14 -24.49
N ILE A 43 -2.61 -10.28 -23.17
CA ILE A 43 -2.49 -11.57 -22.50
C ILE A 43 -3.85 -12.26 -22.40
N GLY A 44 -4.92 -11.53 -22.11
CA GLY A 44 -6.28 -12.06 -22.04
C GLY A 44 -6.79 -12.66 -23.35
N SER A 45 -6.22 -12.25 -24.51
CA SER A 45 -6.50 -12.90 -25.79
C SER A 45 -5.94 -14.34 -25.87
N ARG A 46 -4.88 -14.65 -25.13
CA ARG A 46 -4.21 -15.96 -25.09
C ARG A 46 -4.62 -16.79 -23.87
N ILE A 47 -4.77 -16.16 -22.72
CA ILE A 47 -5.22 -16.79 -21.47
C ILE A 47 -6.63 -16.28 -21.19
N LYS A 48 -7.64 -17.07 -21.55
CA LYS A 48 -9.04 -16.67 -21.35
C LYS A 48 -9.44 -16.66 -19.88
N GLU A 49 -8.99 -17.68 -19.13
CA GLU A 49 -9.36 -17.87 -17.72
C GLU A 49 -8.15 -18.28 -16.88
N MET A 50 -8.15 -17.83 -15.63
CA MET A 50 -7.20 -18.21 -14.60
C MET A 50 -7.96 -18.55 -13.32
N ASP A 51 -7.79 -19.77 -12.81
CA ASP A 51 -8.55 -20.30 -11.66
C ASP A 51 -10.09 -20.18 -11.84
N GLY A 52 -10.60 -20.32 -13.09
CA GLY A 52 -12.03 -20.20 -13.43
C GLY A 52 -12.54 -18.76 -13.50
N ILE A 53 -11.65 -17.77 -13.49
CA ILE A 53 -11.98 -16.33 -13.55
C ILE A 53 -11.39 -15.77 -14.83
N ASN A 54 -12.16 -14.89 -15.52
CA ASN A 54 -11.63 -14.18 -16.69
C ASN A 54 -10.33 -13.46 -16.32
N TYR A 55 -9.30 -13.59 -17.14
CA TYR A 55 -7.97 -13.05 -16.83
C TYR A 55 -7.98 -11.54 -16.54
N GLY A 56 -8.75 -10.76 -17.30
CA GLY A 56 -8.91 -9.33 -17.08
C GLY A 56 -9.45 -9.01 -15.69
N SER A 57 -10.44 -9.78 -15.21
CA SER A 57 -11.00 -9.63 -13.86
C SER A 57 -10.02 -10.13 -12.79
N PHE A 58 -9.27 -11.21 -13.07
CA PHE A 58 -8.31 -11.80 -12.13
C PHE A 58 -7.18 -10.85 -11.75
N ILE A 59 -6.68 -10.02 -12.67
CA ILE A 59 -5.56 -9.09 -12.40
C ILE A 59 -5.99 -7.84 -11.62
N VAL A 60 -7.29 -7.50 -11.58
CA VAL A 60 -7.77 -6.27 -10.92
C VAL A 60 -7.33 -6.16 -9.47
N PRO A 61 -7.57 -7.16 -8.58
CA PRO A 61 -7.13 -7.09 -7.19
C PRO A 61 -5.62 -6.89 -7.05
N GLY A 62 -4.83 -7.57 -7.90
CA GLY A 62 -3.37 -7.44 -7.90
C GLY A 62 -2.90 -6.04 -8.28
N LEU A 63 -3.48 -5.43 -9.30
CA LEU A 63 -3.15 -4.07 -9.74
C LEU A 63 -3.56 -3.00 -8.72
N ILE A 64 -4.71 -3.17 -8.07
CA ILE A 64 -5.12 -2.30 -6.97
C ILE A 64 -4.10 -2.38 -5.83
N MET A 65 -3.69 -3.59 -5.44
CA MET A 65 -2.71 -3.80 -4.38
C MET A 65 -1.35 -3.21 -4.76
N LEU A 66 -0.85 -3.41 -5.98
CA LEU A 66 0.40 -2.81 -6.46
C LEU A 66 0.40 -1.29 -6.29
N SER A 67 -0.66 -0.64 -6.73
CA SER A 67 -0.82 0.82 -6.62
C SER A 67 -0.95 1.27 -5.17
N LEU A 68 -1.73 0.54 -4.38
CA LEU A 68 -1.98 0.82 -2.96
C LEU A 68 -0.68 0.75 -2.14
N LEU A 69 0.10 -0.31 -2.29
CA LEU A 69 1.38 -0.53 -1.62
C LEU A 69 2.36 0.60 -1.94
N THR A 70 2.57 0.88 -3.22
CA THR A 70 3.49 1.90 -3.69
C THR A 70 3.10 3.29 -3.19
N GLN A 71 1.82 3.64 -3.27
CA GLN A 71 1.34 4.96 -2.83
C GLN A 71 1.32 5.10 -1.31
N SER A 72 0.98 4.05 -0.56
CA SER A 72 1.02 4.07 0.89
C SER A 72 2.44 4.36 1.40
N VAL A 73 3.43 3.66 0.86
CA VAL A 73 4.83 3.87 1.23
C VAL A 73 5.31 5.25 0.80
N SER A 74 5.08 5.65 -0.45
CA SER A 74 5.55 6.94 -0.98
C SER A 74 4.92 8.13 -0.24
N ASN A 75 3.61 8.11 0.01
CA ASN A 75 2.93 9.19 0.71
C ASN A 75 3.40 9.34 2.16
N ALA A 76 3.60 8.22 2.88
CA ALA A 76 4.03 8.25 4.27
C ALA A 76 5.51 8.61 4.40
N SER A 77 6.38 8.03 3.55
CA SER A 77 7.82 8.31 3.60
C SER A 77 8.11 9.77 3.27
N PHE A 78 7.53 10.31 2.22
CA PHE A 78 7.68 11.72 1.89
C PHE A 78 7.06 12.63 2.96
N GLY A 79 5.93 12.23 3.56
CA GLY A 79 5.23 13.00 4.60
C GLY A 79 6.11 13.32 5.80
N ILE A 80 6.90 12.37 6.29
CA ILE A 80 7.78 12.58 7.44
C ILE A 80 9.19 13.03 7.03
N TYR A 81 9.69 12.62 5.86
CA TYR A 81 11.03 13.01 5.40
C TYR A 81 11.10 14.49 5.06
N PHE A 82 10.12 15.04 4.34
CA PHE A 82 10.16 16.42 3.89
C PHE A 82 10.23 17.45 5.03
N PRO A 83 9.43 17.37 6.11
CA PRO A 83 9.61 18.21 7.28
C PRO A 83 10.99 18.11 7.92
N ARG A 84 11.63 16.94 7.91
CA ARG A 84 13.01 16.77 8.39
C ARG A 84 14.00 17.49 7.48
N PHE A 85 13.84 17.33 6.17
CA PHE A 85 14.73 17.94 5.17
C PHE A 85 14.71 19.47 5.22
N VAL A 86 13.54 20.09 5.40
CA VAL A 86 13.41 21.56 5.48
C VAL A 86 13.56 22.10 6.91
N GLY A 87 13.73 21.24 7.92
CA GLY A 87 13.92 21.64 9.31
C GLY A 87 12.62 21.94 10.09
N THR A 88 11.45 21.90 9.46
CA THR A 88 10.16 22.16 10.15
C THR A 88 9.76 21.04 11.13
N ILE A 89 10.47 19.91 11.12
CA ILE A 89 10.30 18.84 12.12
C ILE A 89 10.54 19.34 13.54
N TYR A 90 11.45 20.31 13.74
CA TYR A 90 11.73 20.87 15.06
C TYR A 90 10.56 21.65 15.64
N GLU A 91 9.75 22.28 14.81
CA GLU A 91 8.49 22.93 15.22
C GLU A 91 7.50 21.88 15.74
N LEU A 92 7.38 20.74 15.05
CA LEU A 92 6.55 19.62 15.48
C LEU A 92 7.04 19.01 16.80
N LEU A 93 8.37 18.84 16.96
CA LEU A 93 8.97 18.25 18.17
C LEU A 93 8.91 19.21 19.39
N SER A 94 8.86 20.53 19.17
CA SER A 94 8.69 21.54 20.23
C SER A 94 7.22 21.79 20.59
N ALA A 95 6.27 21.40 19.72
CA ALA A 95 4.86 21.51 19.99
C ALA A 95 4.40 20.46 21.03
N PRO A 96 3.31 20.71 21.77
CA PRO A 96 2.72 19.73 22.70
C PRO A 96 2.00 18.59 21.97
N VAL A 97 2.72 17.87 21.10
CA VAL A 97 2.24 16.76 20.29
C VAL A 97 3.02 15.50 20.67
N SER A 98 2.30 14.45 21.07
CA SER A 98 2.93 13.17 21.38
C SER A 98 3.39 12.45 20.10
N SER A 99 4.38 11.57 20.24
CA SER A 99 4.86 10.72 19.13
C SER A 99 3.73 9.90 18.50
N PHE A 100 2.81 9.39 19.32
CA PHE A 100 1.64 8.65 18.84
C PHE A 100 0.72 9.52 17.97
N GLU A 101 0.47 10.75 18.37
CA GLU A 101 -0.35 11.71 17.63
C GLU A 101 0.27 12.09 16.30
N ALA A 102 1.58 12.26 16.25
CA ALA A 102 2.32 12.50 15.02
C ALA A 102 2.21 11.29 14.06
N VAL A 103 2.48 10.08 14.55
CA VAL A 103 2.34 8.84 13.76
C VAL A 103 0.92 8.68 13.24
N LEU A 104 -0.09 8.83 14.11
CA LEU A 104 -1.50 8.71 13.73
C LEU A 104 -1.87 9.70 12.61
N SER A 105 -1.35 10.91 12.66
CA SER A 105 -1.62 11.96 11.68
C SER A 105 -1.00 11.63 10.31
N TYR A 106 0.30 11.35 10.27
CA TYR A 106 1.02 11.09 9.02
C TYR A 106 0.61 9.75 8.38
N VAL A 107 0.60 8.67 9.17
CA VAL A 107 0.21 7.34 8.71
C VAL A 107 -1.27 7.32 8.33
N GLY A 108 -2.14 7.90 9.15
CA GLY A 108 -3.58 7.99 8.87
C GLY A 108 -3.87 8.77 7.59
N ALA A 109 -3.21 9.90 7.37
CA ALA A 109 -3.38 10.68 6.14
C ALA A 109 -2.86 9.91 4.91
N ALA A 110 -1.69 9.27 5.00
CA ALA A 110 -1.13 8.47 3.91
C ALA A 110 -2.04 7.28 3.57
N ALA A 111 -2.52 6.55 4.58
CA ALA A 111 -3.46 5.44 4.40
C ALA A 111 -4.76 5.91 3.74
N THR A 112 -5.34 7.01 4.19
CA THR A 112 -6.57 7.57 3.59
C THR A 112 -6.37 7.94 2.13
N LYS A 113 -5.26 8.59 1.77
CA LYS A 113 -4.92 8.91 0.38
C LYS A 113 -4.86 7.65 -0.49
N SER A 114 -4.22 6.60 0.02
CA SER A 114 -4.05 5.34 -0.70
C SER A 114 -5.36 4.57 -0.84
N ILE A 115 -6.22 4.58 0.19
CA ILE A 115 -7.56 3.99 0.12
C ILE A 115 -8.41 4.70 -0.94
N ILE A 116 -8.41 6.04 -0.95
CA ILE A 116 -9.13 6.83 -1.96
C ILE A 116 -8.65 6.45 -3.36
N LEU A 117 -7.34 6.37 -3.57
CA LEU A 117 -6.78 5.96 -4.85
C LEU A 117 -7.18 4.53 -5.23
N GLY A 118 -7.10 3.58 -4.29
CA GLY A 118 -7.52 2.19 -4.51
C GLY A 118 -8.99 2.08 -4.95
N LEU A 119 -9.88 2.87 -4.32
CA LEU A 119 -11.29 2.94 -4.70
C LEU A 119 -11.50 3.60 -6.08
N ILE A 120 -10.72 4.62 -6.43
CA ILE A 120 -10.77 5.23 -7.77
C ILE A 120 -10.31 4.20 -8.83
N ILE A 121 -9.22 3.47 -8.57
CA ILE A 121 -8.74 2.43 -9.48
C ILE A 121 -9.77 1.30 -9.61
N LEU A 122 -10.41 0.90 -8.52
CA LEU A 122 -11.49 -0.09 -8.53
C LEU A 122 -12.67 0.38 -9.41
N ALA A 123 -13.12 1.63 -9.23
CA ALA A 123 -14.17 2.22 -10.04
C ALA A 123 -13.77 2.31 -11.53
N THR A 124 -12.51 2.64 -11.81
CA THR A 124 -11.97 2.67 -13.18
C THR A 124 -11.94 1.25 -13.78
N ALA A 125 -11.49 0.25 -13.02
CA ALA A 125 -11.45 -1.14 -13.48
C ALA A 125 -12.84 -1.69 -13.82
N ALA A 126 -13.85 -1.29 -13.05
CA ALA A 126 -15.25 -1.69 -13.29
C ALA A 126 -15.81 -1.19 -14.65
N LEU A 127 -15.17 -0.20 -15.28
CA LEU A 127 -15.53 0.27 -16.63
C LEU A 127 -15.00 -0.67 -17.74
N PHE A 128 -13.97 -1.46 -17.45
CA PHE A 128 -13.30 -2.32 -18.43
C PHE A 128 -13.64 -3.80 -18.29
N VAL A 129 -13.93 -4.24 -17.06
CA VAL A 129 -14.18 -5.66 -16.76
C VAL A 129 -15.35 -5.81 -15.81
N HIS A 130 -16.09 -6.91 -15.97
CA HIS A 130 -17.14 -7.26 -15.01
C HIS A 130 -16.51 -7.76 -13.71
N LEU A 131 -16.77 -7.06 -12.60
CA LEU A 131 -16.24 -7.39 -11.28
C LEU A 131 -17.33 -7.95 -10.39
N GLU A 132 -17.11 -9.14 -9.85
CA GLU A 132 -17.93 -9.71 -8.80
C GLU A 132 -17.25 -9.48 -7.45
N ILE A 133 -17.85 -8.66 -6.60
CA ILE A 133 -17.34 -8.44 -5.23
C ILE A 133 -18.24 -9.24 -4.29
N ARG A 134 -17.82 -10.45 -3.94
CA ARG A 134 -18.62 -11.34 -3.08
C ARG A 134 -18.63 -10.89 -1.61
N HIS A 135 -17.54 -10.33 -1.13
CA HIS A 135 -17.38 -9.93 0.26
C HIS A 135 -16.88 -8.48 0.40
N PRO A 136 -17.76 -7.46 0.21
CA PRO A 136 -17.35 -6.05 0.19
C PRO A 136 -16.75 -5.57 1.52
N ILE A 137 -17.21 -6.10 2.66
CA ILE A 137 -16.66 -5.76 3.98
C ILE A 137 -15.21 -6.24 4.10
N LEU A 138 -14.91 -7.46 3.65
CA LEU A 138 -13.53 -7.97 3.63
C LEU A 138 -12.65 -7.21 2.66
N MET A 139 -13.18 -6.80 1.50
CA MET A 139 -12.47 -5.95 0.56
C MET A 139 -12.03 -4.63 1.23
N LEU A 140 -12.96 -3.94 1.90
CA LEU A 140 -12.64 -2.71 2.63
C LEU A 140 -11.67 -2.95 3.78
N LEU A 141 -11.81 -4.05 4.51
CA LEU A 141 -10.90 -4.44 5.59
C LEU A 141 -9.46 -4.61 5.05
N PHE A 142 -9.27 -5.36 3.96
CA PHE A 142 -7.94 -5.52 3.35
C PHE A 142 -7.39 -4.21 2.80
N LEU A 143 -8.21 -3.34 2.19
CA LEU A 143 -7.79 -2.00 1.77
C LEU A 143 -7.25 -1.20 2.95
N VAL A 144 -7.96 -1.18 4.07
CA VAL A 144 -7.57 -0.43 5.27
C VAL A 144 -6.31 -1.04 5.90
N LEU A 145 -6.29 -2.35 6.16
CA LEU A 145 -5.15 -3.02 6.80
C LEU A 145 -3.87 -2.88 5.96
N THR A 146 -3.97 -3.08 4.65
CA THR A 146 -2.83 -2.93 3.73
C THR A 146 -2.33 -1.51 3.71
N SER A 147 -3.23 -0.52 3.55
CA SER A 147 -2.86 0.89 3.53
C SER A 147 -2.20 1.33 4.83
N LEU A 148 -2.71 0.93 5.98
CA LEU A 148 -2.13 1.25 7.28
C LEU A 148 -0.75 0.60 7.43
N SER A 149 -0.63 -0.70 7.16
CA SER A 149 0.63 -1.45 7.31
C SER A 149 1.74 -0.85 6.45
N PHE A 150 1.45 -0.56 5.18
CA PHE A 150 2.45 -0.02 4.26
C PHE A 150 2.68 1.48 4.43
N SER A 151 1.72 2.23 4.97
CA SER A 151 1.98 3.60 5.42
C SER A 151 2.89 3.65 6.65
N MET A 152 2.78 2.68 7.57
CA MET A 152 3.72 2.53 8.68
C MET A 152 5.13 2.18 8.19
N LEU A 153 5.25 1.24 7.24
CA LEU A 153 6.53 0.93 6.61
C LEU A 153 7.12 2.16 5.91
N GLY A 154 6.31 2.90 5.16
CA GLY A 154 6.72 4.15 4.53
C GLY A 154 7.20 5.21 5.54
N PHE A 155 6.51 5.33 6.66
CA PHE A 155 6.90 6.22 7.74
C PHE A 155 8.28 5.84 8.33
N ILE A 156 8.54 4.54 8.53
CA ILE A 156 9.84 4.03 8.97
C ILE A 156 10.93 4.37 7.95
N ILE A 157 10.67 4.12 6.65
CA ILE A 157 11.59 4.45 5.56
C ILE A 157 11.89 5.95 5.52
N GLY A 158 10.87 6.80 5.69
CA GLY A 158 11.02 8.24 5.71
C GLY A 158 11.87 8.78 6.86
N ILE A 159 11.87 8.10 8.02
CA ILE A 159 12.77 8.40 9.12
C ILE A 159 14.19 7.89 8.84
N TRP A 160 14.32 6.72 8.24
CA TRP A 160 15.61 6.09 7.94
C TRP A 160 16.36 6.77 6.80
N ALA A 161 15.67 7.31 5.80
CA ALA A 161 16.27 7.91 4.62
C ALA A 161 17.05 9.20 4.95
N ASP A 162 18.25 9.33 4.39
CA ASP A 162 19.10 10.51 4.54
C ASP A 162 18.99 11.46 3.33
N ASN A 163 18.48 10.95 2.20
CA ASN A 163 18.34 11.70 0.96
C ASN A 163 17.10 11.26 0.18
N PHE A 164 16.68 12.08 -0.80
CA PHE A 164 15.52 11.78 -1.67
C PHE A 164 15.70 10.51 -2.50
N GLU A 165 16.94 10.16 -2.85
CA GLU A 165 17.24 8.96 -3.61
C GLU A 165 16.82 7.71 -2.85
N LYS A 166 17.13 7.61 -1.55
CA LYS A 166 16.71 6.47 -0.72
C LYS A 166 15.20 6.34 -0.60
N LEU A 167 14.45 7.45 -0.63
CA LEU A 167 12.99 7.41 -0.63
C LEU A 167 12.40 6.74 -1.87
N THR A 168 13.07 6.88 -3.02
CA THR A 168 12.63 6.32 -4.30
C THR A 168 13.20 4.93 -4.55
N LEU A 169 14.46 4.69 -4.18
CA LEU A 169 15.12 3.40 -4.40
C LEU A 169 14.50 2.27 -3.59
N VAL A 170 14.13 2.50 -2.32
CA VAL A 170 13.56 1.44 -1.49
C VAL A 170 12.23 0.91 -2.05
N PRO A 171 11.24 1.75 -2.40
CA PRO A 171 10.04 1.27 -3.07
C PRO A 171 10.35 0.57 -4.40
N LEU A 172 11.24 1.13 -5.21
CA LEU A 172 11.55 0.59 -6.53
C LEU A 172 12.25 -0.78 -6.45
N LEU A 173 13.28 -0.91 -5.61
CA LEU A 173 14.11 -2.11 -5.54
C LEU A 173 13.51 -3.22 -4.66
N ILE A 174 12.69 -2.89 -3.69
CA ILE A 174 12.12 -3.85 -2.75
C ILE A 174 10.64 -4.10 -3.04
N LEU A 175 9.80 -3.05 -3.06
CA LEU A 175 8.35 -3.26 -3.17
C LEU A 175 7.97 -3.77 -4.56
N THR A 176 8.59 -3.26 -5.62
CA THR A 176 8.27 -3.71 -6.98
C THR A 176 8.52 -5.20 -7.17
N PRO A 177 9.71 -5.77 -6.88
CA PRO A 177 9.93 -7.20 -6.97
C PRO A 177 9.01 -8.01 -6.04
N LEU A 178 8.80 -7.56 -4.80
CA LEU A 178 7.90 -8.24 -3.87
C LEU A 178 6.46 -8.28 -4.39
N THR A 179 5.99 -7.22 -5.04
CA THR A 179 4.62 -7.16 -5.58
C THR A 179 4.48 -8.05 -6.82
N PHE A 180 5.50 -8.10 -7.68
CA PHE A 180 5.51 -9.03 -8.80
C PHE A 180 5.53 -10.48 -8.33
N LEU A 181 6.41 -10.86 -7.40
CA LEU A 181 6.44 -12.18 -6.77
C LEU A 181 5.22 -12.43 -5.86
N GLY A 182 4.46 -11.39 -5.54
CA GLY A 182 3.25 -11.44 -4.73
C GLY A 182 2.01 -12.02 -5.43
N GLY A 183 2.14 -12.46 -6.70
CA GLY A 183 1.01 -13.02 -7.44
C GLY A 183 0.01 -11.97 -7.93
N SER A 184 0.47 -10.73 -8.18
CA SER A 184 -0.41 -9.65 -8.66
C SER A 184 -0.97 -9.92 -10.05
N PHE A 185 -0.20 -10.58 -10.94
CA PHE A 185 -0.53 -10.81 -12.35
C PHE A 185 -0.79 -12.28 -12.70
N TYR A 186 -0.50 -13.20 -11.78
CA TYR A 186 -0.62 -14.64 -11.97
C TYR A 186 -0.97 -15.32 -10.65
N SER A 187 -1.39 -16.59 -10.69
CA SER A 187 -1.55 -17.41 -9.50
C SER A 187 -0.20 -18.01 -9.11
N ILE A 188 0.14 -18.00 -7.81
CA ILE A 188 1.39 -18.56 -7.30
C ILE A 188 1.54 -20.04 -7.65
N LYS A 189 0.42 -20.75 -7.80
CA LYS A 189 0.38 -22.15 -8.21
C LYS A 189 1.00 -22.41 -9.60
N MET A 190 1.13 -21.38 -10.44
CA MET A 190 1.75 -21.47 -11.76
C MET A 190 3.27 -21.42 -11.72
N LEU A 191 3.87 -21.03 -10.59
CA LEU A 191 5.32 -20.98 -10.44
C LEU A 191 5.92 -22.39 -10.26
N PRO A 192 7.19 -22.58 -10.62
CA PRO A 192 7.94 -23.77 -10.22
C PRO A 192 7.95 -23.93 -8.68
N PRO A 193 8.01 -25.18 -8.13
CA PRO A 193 7.87 -25.45 -6.70
C PRO A 193 8.80 -24.63 -5.79
N VAL A 194 10.04 -24.41 -6.23
CA VAL A 194 11.03 -23.58 -5.50
C VAL A 194 10.51 -22.14 -5.33
N TRP A 195 10.00 -21.55 -6.40
CA TRP A 195 9.49 -20.18 -6.38
C TRP A 195 8.17 -20.06 -5.63
N GLN A 196 7.33 -21.09 -5.61
CA GLN A 196 6.13 -21.13 -4.76
C GLN A 196 6.53 -21.00 -3.30
N THR A 197 7.53 -21.79 -2.84
CA THR A 197 8.03 -21.74 -1.47
C THR A 197 8.64 -20.37 -1.15
N VAL A 198 9.47 -19.81 -2.04
CA VAL A 198 10.05 -18.48 -1.86
C VAL A 198 8.96 -17.41 -1.75
N SER A 199 7.93 -17.50 -2.58
CA SER A 199 6.81 -16.54 -2.55
C SER A 199 6.05 -16.56 -1.23
N LEU A 200 5.95 -17.68 -0.53
CA LEU A 200 5.29 -17.77 0.77
C LEU A 200 6.01 -16.98 1.89
N PHE A 201 7.29 -16.66 1.73
CA PHE A 201 7.99 -15.75 2.64
C PHE A 201 7.71 -14.26 2.35
N ASN A 202 7.06 -13.97 1.23
CA ASN A 202 6.70 -12.62 0.82
C ASN A 202 5.37 -12.20 1.46
N PRO A 203 5.34 -11.18 2.33
CA PRO A 203 4.09 -10.73 2.96
C PRO A 203 3.06 -10.21 1.93
N VAL A 204 3.49 -9.74 0.78
CA VAL A 204 2.61 -9.22 -0.28
C VAL A 204 1.71 -10.31 -0.85
N VAL A 205 2.16 -11.56 -0.89
CA VAL A 205 1.35 -12.71 -1.32
C VAL A 205 0.05 -12.80 -0.52
N TYR A 206 0.16 -12.67 0.79
CA TYR A 206 -1.00 -12.78 1.70
C TYR A 206 -1.98 -11.61 1.52
N LEU A 207 -1.46 -10.42 1.25
CA LEU A 207 -2.27 -9.24 0.98
C LEU A 207 -3.03 -9.35 -0.33
N VAL A 208 -2.32 -9.71 -1.42
CA VAL A 208 -2.93 -9.88 -2.74
C VAL A 208 -3.92 -11.03 -2.73
N SER A 209 -3.55 -12.18 -2.15
CA SER A 209 -4.42 -13.36 -2.06
C SER A 209 -5.67 -13.09 -1.23
N GLY A 210 -5.54 -12.47 -0.05
CA GLY A 210 -6.67 -12.13 0.80
C GLY A 210 -7.61 -11.09 0.15
N PHE A 211 -7.03 -10.09 -0.52
CA PHE A 211 -7.82 -9.11 -1.26
C PHE A 211 -8.54 -9.75 -2.44
N ARG A 212 -7.88 -10.64 -3.21
CA ARG A 212 -8.51 -11.42 -4.29
C ARG A 212 -9.60 -12.32 -3.76
N TRP A 213 -9.41 -12.92 -2.57
CA TRP A 213 -10.42 -13.75 -1.93
C TRP A 213 -11.72 -12.97 -1.66
N SER A 214 -11.63 -11.69 -1.33
CA SER A 214 -12.81 -10.84 -1.11
C SER A 214 -13.67 -10.63 -2.36
N PHE A 215 -13.06 -10.74 -3.55
CA PHE A 215 -13.78 -10.65 -4.83
C PHE A 215 -14.40 -11.99 -5.21
N TYR A 216 -13.62 -13.07 -5.21
CA TYR A 216 -14.01 -14.32 -5.87
C TYR A 216 -14.27 -15.48 -4.90
N GLY A 217 -14.01 -15.32 -3.60
CA GLY A 217 -14.11 -16.39 -2.60
C GLY A 217 -12.99 -17.44 -2.72
N SER A 218 -12.01 -17.20 -3.58
CA SER A 218 -10.84 -18.06 -3.79
C SER A 218 -9.56 -17.23 -3.82
N GLY A 219 -8.45 -17.84 -3.43
CA GLY A 219 -7.13 -17.21 -3.42
C GLY A 219 -6.02 -18.25 -3.38
N ASP A 220 -4.79 -17.78 -3.54
CA ASP A 220 -3.61 -18.66 -3.52
C ASP A 220 -3.32 -19.20 -2.10
N VAL A 221 -3.69 -18.42 -1.07
CA VAL A 221 -3.50 -18.74 0.36
C VAL A 221 -4.83 -18.61 1.09
N SER A 222 -4.97 -19.32 2.21
CA SER A 222 -6.18 -19.25 3.02
C SER A 222 -6.43 -17.84 3.59
N LEU A 223 -7.70 -17.47 3.74
CA LEU A 223 -8.09 -16.17 4.28
C LEU A 223 -7.52 -15.91 5.68
N GLY A 224 -7.52 -16.93 6.54
CA GLY A 224 -6.98 -16.83 7.90
C GLY A 224 -5.47 -16.55 7.92
N ALA A 225 -4.69 -17.22 7.05
CA ALA A 225 -3.27 -16.95 6.91
C ALA A 225 -3.03 -15.53 6.34
N SER A 226 -3.85 -15.07 5.40
CA SER A 226 -3.77 -13.73 4.84
C SER A 226 -4.00 -12.65 5.90
N LEU A 227 -5.04 -12.77 6.70
CA LEU A 227 -5.32 -11.84 7.81
C LEU A 227 -4.24 -11.91 8.90
N GLY A 228 -3.81 -13.12 9.28
CA GLY A 228 -2.79 -13.32 10.30
C GLY A 228 -1.44 -12.70 9.89
N MET A 229 -0.98 -12.91 8.66
CA MET A 229 0.27 -12.33 8.16
C MET A 229 0.18 -10.80 8.03
N THR A 230 -0.95 -10.28 7.55
CA THR A 230 -1.17 -8.82 7.48
C THR A 230 -1.11 -8.18 8.85
N ALA A 231 -1.78 -8.79 9.84
CA ALA A 231 -1.76 -8.32 11.22
C ALA A 231 -0.34 -8.41 11.82
N LEU A 232 0.36 -9.51 11.61
CA LEU A 232 1.74 -9.69 12.07
C LEU A 232 2.66 -8.60 11.49
N PHE A 233 2.57 -8.35 10.18
CA PHE A 233 3.37 -7.31 9.53
C PHE A 233 3.06 -5.92 10.09
N MET A 234 1.78 -5.61 10.33
CA MET A 234 1.36 -4.36 10.96
C MET A 234 1.94 -4.23 12.38
N PHE A 235 1.90 -5.29 13.20
CA PHE A 235 2.48 -5.28 14.54
C PHE A 235 3.99 -5.10 14.53
N ILE A 236 4.70 -5.72 13.59
CA ILE A 236 6.15 -5.52 13.41
C ILE A 236 6.45 -4.04 13.11
N CYS A 237 5.72 -3.43 12.18
CA CYS A 237 5.89 -2.00 11.87
C CYS A 237 5.60 -1.11 13.08
N LEU A 238 4.53 -1.40 13.84
CA LEU A 238 4.23 -0.67 15.09
C LEU A 238 5.34 -0.81 16.12
N ALA A 239 5.89 -2.01 16.31
CA ALA A 239 6.98 -2.25 17.25
C ALA A 239 8.25 -1.47 16.85
N ILE A 240 8.57 -1.43 15.56
CA ILE A 240 9.72 -0.64 15.04
C ILE A 240 9.48 0.86 15.26
N ILE A 241 8.29 1.37 14.95
CA ILE A 241 7.94 2.78 15.19
C ILE A 241 8.05 3.13 16.68
N TYR A 242 7.50 2.28 17.54
CA TYR A 242 7.61 2.46 18.99
C TYR A 242 9.09 2.50 19.45
N TRP A 243 9.92 1.59 18.95
CA TRP A 243 11.36 1.55 19.26
C TRP A 243 12.06 2.83 18.78
N ILE A 244 11.79 3.32 17.56
CA ILE A 244 12.35 4.56 17.01
C ILE A 244 12.05 5.75 17.94
N PHE A 245 10.81 5.90 18.36
CA PHE A 245 10.44 7.03 19.24
C PHE A 245 10.98 6.89 20.65
N ARG A 246 11.08 5.66 21.18
CA ARG A 246 11.67 5.42 22.50
C ARG A 246 13.17 5.70 22.55
N THR A 247 13.89 5.39 21.49
CA THR A 247 15.34 5.58 21.41
C THR A 247 15.73 6.95 20.85
N GLY A 248 14.81 7.67 20.22
CA GLY A 248 15.10 8.91 19.49
C GLY A 248 15.91 8.71 18.22
N TYR A 249 15.97 7.45 17.71
CA TYR A 249 16.75 7.09 16.54
C TYR A 249 16.41 7.96 15.32
N ARG A 250 17.40 8.71 14.82
CA ARG A 250 17.30 9.59 13.65
C ARG A 250 16.16 10.62 13.68
N LEU A 251 15.61 10.95 14.85
CA LEU A 251 14.62 12.03 14.99
C LEU A 251 15.27 13.40 15.17
N LYS A 252 16.52 13.44 15.64
CA LYS A 252 17.29 14.65 15.97
C LYS A 252 18.62 14.65 15.22
N THR A 253 18.60 14.61 13.90
CA THR A 253 19.82 14.76 13.08
C THR A 253 19.70 15.97 12.19
#